data_532dad76018eed4128ae2087984c7bdd
#
_entry.id   532dad76018eed4128ae2087984c7bdd
#
_cell.length_a   1.000
_cell.length_b   1.000
_cell.length_c   1.000
_cell.angle_alpha   90.00
_cell.angle_beta   90.00
_cell.angle_gamma   90.00
#
_symmetry.space_group_name_H-M   'P 1'
#
loop_
_entity.id
_entity.type
_entity.pdbx_description
1 polymer ?
#
loop_
_entity_poly.entity_id
_entity_poly.type
_entity_poly.pdbx_seq_one_letter_code
_entity_poly.pdbx_strand_id
1 'polypeptide(L)'
;YTTLFRSGGVETQFPGEDRILVPSPREVATYDLKPQMSAAEVADKFVDAVDKYDVVIMNFANGDMVGHTGFVEAGIAACEAVDSALEKCVKKVLELGGKLLITADHGNAEHMRNEDGSPNTAHTTNLVDLIYVADDKDQVTLSDGILADVAPTLLSLMGLKQPAEMSGHSLVTPGK
;
A
#
# COMPACT_ATOMS: atom_id res chain seq x y z
N TYR A 1 -3.91 12.37 9.39
CA TYR A 1 -4.07 11.65 8.12
C TYR A 1 -2.97 12.06 7.16
N THR A 2 -2.18 11.11 6.68
CA THR A 2 -1.28 11.34 5.54
C THR A 2 -1.78 10.48 4.42
N THR A 3 -2.38 11.08 3.41
CA THR A 3 -2.84 10.37 2.22
C THR A 3 -1.83 10.60 1.10
N LEU A 4 -1.06 9.57 0.77
CA LEU A 4 -0.22 9.54 -0.44
C LEU A 4 -1.04 8.93 -1.57
N PHE A 5 -2.23 9.50 -1.86
CA PHE A 5 -3.02 9.05 -2.99
C PHE A 5 -2.68 9.86 -4.24
N ARG A 6 -2.42 9.16 -5.30
CA ARG A 6 -2.40 9.70 -6.66
C ARG A 6 -3.83 9.83 -7.18
N SER A 7 -4.72 10.48 -6.43
CA SER A 7 -5.94 11.00 -7.00
C SER A 7 -5.55 12.20 -7.85
N GLY A 8 -6.05 12.33 -9.05
CA GLY A 8 -5.72 13.38 -10.03
C GLY A 8 -5.70 14.84 -9.56
N GLY A 9 -5.37 15.06 -8.33
CA GLY A 9 -4.72 16.25 -7.80
C GLY A 9 -5.58 17.33 -7.20
N VAL A 10 -6.90 17.21 -7.00
CA VAL A 10 -7.65 18.42 -6.58
C VAL A 10 -8.82 18.18 -5.62
N GLU A 11 -8.73 17.19 -4.76
CA GLU A 11 -9.70 17.12 -3.67
C GLU A 11 -9.29 18.06 -2.52
N THR A 12 -10.26 18.77 -1.96
CA THR A 12 -10.04 19.58 -0.75
C THR A 12 -9.63 18.68 0.40
N GLN A 13 -8.61 19.08 1.16
CA GLN A 13 -8.20 18.37 2.37
C GLN A 13 -9.34 18.30 3.38
N PHE A 14 -9.48 17.14 4.01
CA PHE A 14 -10.39 17.00 5.14
C PHE A 14 -9.83 17.67 6.39
N PRO A 15 -10.66 18.13 7.33
CA PRO A 15 -10.19 18.62 8.62
C PRO A 15 -9.32 17.58 9.35
N GLY A 16 -8.10 17.95 9.72
CA GLY A 16 -7.13 17.06 10.37
C GLY A 16 -6.33 16.17 9.39
N GLU A 17 -6.48 16.39 8.08
CA GLU A 17 -5.68 15.71 7.07
C GLU A 17 -4.43 16.51 6.71
N ASP A 18 -3.28 15.83 6.71
CA ASP A 18 -2.04 16.33 6.12
C ASP A 18 -1.66 15.45 4.92
N ARG A 19 -1.13 16.07 3.86
CA ARG A 19 -0.69 15.37 2.65
C ARG A 19 0.80 15.58 2.46
N ILE A 20 1.57 14.49 2.49
CA ILE A 20 3.00 14.49 2.18
C ILE A 20 3.17 13.86 0.80
N LEU A 21 3.52 14.66 -0.19
CA LEU A 21 3.75 14.20 -1.56
C LEU A 21 5.25 14.02 -1.80
N VAL A 22 5.65 12.81 -2.14
CA VAL A 22 6.98 12.49 -2.66
C VAL A 22 6.86 12.28 -4.16
N PRO A 23 7.43 13.17 -4.99
CA PRO A 23 7.31 13.05 -6.44
C PRO A 23 8.06 11.84 -6.96
N SER A 24 7.47 11.16 -7.96
CA SER A 24 8.20 10.14 -8.73
C SER A 24 9.36 10.76 -9.51
N PRO A 25 10.43 9.99 -9.80
CA PRO A 25 11.57 10.46 -10.57
C PRO A 25 11.14 11.01 -11.93
N ARG A 26 11.61 12.21 -12.28
CA ARG A 26 11.31 12.88 -13.56
C ARG A 26 12.46 12.84 -14.54
N GLU A 27 13.62 12.38 -14.10
CA GLU A 27 14.87 12.30 -14.87
C GLU A 27 14.95 11.07 -15.79
N VAL A 28 14.01 10.14 -15.70
CA VAL A 28 13.94 8.95 -16.54
C VAL A 28 12.73 8.98 -17.46
N ALA A 29 12.87 8.43 -18.66
CA ALA A 29 11.78 8.39 -19.62
C ALA A 29 10.71 7.33 -19.22
N THR A 30 11.19 6.20 -18.68
CA THR A 30 10.35 5.08 -18.21
C THR A 30 10.94 4.53 -16.91
N TYR A 31 10.10 3.96 -16.05
CA TYR A 31 10.53 3.56 -14.70
C TYR A 31 11.28 2.23 -14.62
N ASP A 32 11.37 1.46 -15.71
CA ASP A 32 12.31 0.34 -15.82
C ASP A 32 13.77 0.80 -15.72
N LEU A 33 14.06 2.05 -16.08
CA LEU A 33 15.39 2.66 -15.93
C LEU A 33 15.71 3.08 -14.48
N LYS A 34 14.71 3.17 -13.63
CA LYS A 34 14.85 3.49 -12.19
C LYS A 34 13.75 2.79 -11.39
N PRO A 35 13.76 1.46 -11.29
CA PRO A 35 12.67 0.67 -10.69
C PRO A 35 12.47 0.94 -9.19
N GLN A 36 13.51 1.36 -8.46
CA GLN A 36 13.38 1.77 -7.06
C GLN A 36 12.55 3.05 -6.89
N MET A 37 12.36 3.84 -7.95
CA MET A 37 11.59 5.09 -7.94
C MET A 37 11.92 5.96 -6.70
N SER A 38 10.89 6.33 -5.92
CA SER A 38 11.01 7.11 -4.69
C SER A 38 10.66 6.31 -3.44
N ALA A 39 10.66 4.97 -3.49
CA ALA A 39 10.19 4.13 -2.38
C ALA A 39 10.96 4.40 -1.07
N ALA A 40 12.28 4.55 -1.14
CA ALA A 40 13.09 4.84 0.05
C ALA A 40 12.71 6.19 0.69
N GLU A 41 12.51 7.24 -0.11
CA GLU A 41 12.11 8.56 0.39
C GLU A 41 10.70 8.54 0.98
N VAL A 42 9.76 7.80 0.36
CA VAL A 42 8.41 7.60 0.90
C VAL A 42 8.46 6.96 2.28
N ALA A 43 9.26 5.89 2.44
CA ALA A 43 9.44 5.22 3.72
C ALA A 43 10.10 6.13 4.78
N ASP A 44 11.11 6.91 4.40
CA ASP A 44 11.78 7.84 5.30
C ASP A 44 10.80 8.93 5.78
N LYS A 45 9.98 9.51 4.89
CA LYS A 45 8.92 10.46 5.25
C LYS A 45 7.86 9.84 6.15
N PHE A 46 7.50 8.58 5.93
CA PHE A 46 6.60 7.85 6.80
C PHE A 46 7.19 7.71 8.20
N VAL A 47 8.43 7.24 8.33
CA VAL A 47 9.11 7.05 9.62
C VAL A 47 9.20 8.35 10.41
N ASP A 48 9.45 9.48 9.73
CA ASP A 48 9.56 10.83 10.34
C ASP A 48 8.21 11.41 10.79
N ALA A 49 7.11 10.85 10.31
CA ALA A 49 5.79 11.44 10.48
C ALA A 49 4.80 10.56 11.26
N VAL A 50 4.93 9.24 11.21
CA VAL A 50 3.89 8.30 11.67
C VAL A 50 3.49 8.45 13.13
N ASP A 51 4.38 8.89 14.00
CA ASP A 51 4.11 9.13 15.43
C ASP A 51 3.20 10.34 15.71
N LYS A 52 2.89 11.15 14.70
CA LYS A 52 2.07 12.36 14.80
C LYS A 52 0.61 12.14 14.37
N TYR A 53 0.29 10.96 13.87
CA TYR A 53 -1.02 10.67 13.25
C TYR A 53 -1.64 9.40 13.82
N ASP A 54 -2.96 9.41 13.96
CA ASP A 54 -3.73 8.23 14.36
C ASP A 54 -3.85 7.22 13.20
N VAL A 55 -3.88 7.71 11.96
CA VAL A 55 -3.97 6.90 10.73
C VAL A 55 -3.06 7.48 9.67
N VAL A 56 -2.30 6.61 9.03
CA VAL A 56 -1.50 6.94 7.85
C VAL A 56 -1.89 6.01 6.71
N ILE A 57 -2.23 6.58 5.55
CA ILE A 57 -2.46 5.84 4.31
C ILE A 57 -1.33 6.19 3.35
N MET A 58 -0.64 5.18 2.84
CA MET A 58 0.57 5.35 2.04
C MET A 58 0.51 4.43 0.81
N ASN A 59 1.12 4.87 -0.30
CA ASN A 59 1.22 4.10 -1.52
C ASN A 59 2.66 4.04 -2.04
N PHE A 60 3.08 2.85 -2.48
CA PHE A 60 4.28 2.64 -3.28
C PHE A 60 3.86 2.34 -4.72
N ALA A 61 4.11 3.26 -5.64
CA ALA A 61 3.69 3.13 -7.03
C ALA A 61 4.58 2.19 -7.87
N ASN A 62 5.62 1.62 -7.29
CA ASN A 62 6.66 0.89 -8.01
C ASN A 62 6.12 -0.32 -8.78
N GLY A 63 5.35 -1.19 -8.13
CA GLY A 63 4.81 -2.41 -8.75
C GLY A 63 3.98 -2.12 -9.99
N ASP A 64 3.09 -1.15 -9.92
CA ASP A 64 2.24 -0.73 -11.03
C ASP A 64 3.04 -0.03 -12.12
N MET A 65 3.77 1.03 -11.78
CA MET A 65 4.45 1.87 -12.76
C MET A 65 5.55 1.14 -13.51
N VAL A 66 6.29 0.24 -12.84
CA VAL A 66 7.31 -0.59 -13.48
C VAL A 66 6.66 -1.77 -14.21
N GLY A 67 5.60 -2.36 -13.65
CA GLY A 67 4.82 -3.42 -14.28
C GLY A 67 4.33 -3.04 -15.67
N HIS A 68 3.87 -1.81 -15.85
CA HIS A 68 3.45 -1.27 -17.15
C HIS A 68 4.55 -1.21 -18.20
N THR A 69 5.81 -1.34 -17.83
CA THR A 69 6.93 -1.36 -18.80
C THR A 69 7.13 -2.75 -19.44
N GLY A 70 6.65 -3.82 -18.80
CA GLY A 70 6.80 -5.20 -19.25
C GLY A 70 8.22 -5.77 -19.11
N PHE A 71 9.15 -5.07 -18.45
CA PHE A 71 10.51 -5.53 -18.17
C PHE A 71 10.55 -6.27 -16.82
N VAL A 72 10.56 -7.61 -16.86
CA VAL A 72 10.47 -8.46 -15.67
C VAL A 72 11.59 -8.18 -14.65
N GLU A 73 12.84 -8.04 -15.12
CA GLU A 73 13.99 -7.75 -14.23
C GLU A 73 13.81 -6.42 -13.48
N ALA A 74 13.25 -5.42 -14.17
CA ALA A 74 12.91 -4.16 -13.51
C ALA A 74 11.76 -4.33 -12.51
N GLY A 75 10.76 -5.16 -12.83
CA GLY A 75 9.68 -5.52 -11.91
C GLY A 75 10.19 -6.17 -10.64
N ILE A 76 11.15 -7.11 -10.75
CA ILE A 76 11.80 -7.74 -9.59
C ILE A 76 12.50 -6.67 -8.75
N ALA A 77 13.33 -5.83 -9.35
CA ALA A 77 14.03 -4.77 -8.63
C ALA A 77 13.08 -3.75 -7.99
N ALA A 78 11.91 -3.49 -8.61
CA ALA A 78 10.87 -2.65 -8.02
C ALA A 78 10.27 -3.29 -6.76
N CYS A 79 9.96 -4.58 -6.78
CA CYS A 79 9.46 -5.33 -5.63
C CYS A 79 10.49 -5.37 -4.48
N GLU A 80 11.76 -5.62 -4.77
CA GLU A 80 12.84 -5.61 -3.78
C GLU A 80 13.00 -4.23 -3.12
N ALA A 81 12.84 -3.16 -3.89
CA ALA A 81 12.90 -1.80 -3.36
C ALA A 81 11.70 -1.48 -2.45
N VAL A 82 10.50 -1.95 -2.80
CA VAL A 82 9.30 -1.82 -1.95
C VAL A 82 9.43 -2.66 -0.69
N ASP A 83 9.92 -3.89 -0.77
CA ASP A 83 10.15 -4.76 0.39
C ASP A 83 11.09 -4.10 1.40
N SER A 84 12.23 -3.58 0.92
CA SER A 84 13.18 -2.85 1.77
C SER A 84 12.60 -1.58 2.40
N ALA A 85 11.73 -0.88 1.69
CA ALA A 85 11.03 0.30 2.19
C ALA A 85 9.96 -0.08 3.24
N LEU A 86 9.19 -1.14 2.97
CA LEU A 86 8.20 -1.69 3.91
C LEU A 86 8.84 -2.17 5.20
N GLU A 87 10.02 -2.79 5.15
CA GLU A 87 10.74 -3.22 6.35
C GLU A 87 10.93 -2.07 7.35
N LYS A 88 11.33 -0.88 6.86
CA LYS A 88 11.48 0.32 7.70
C LYS A 88 10.13 0.75 8.32
N CYS A 89 9.07 0.76 7.51
CA CYS A 89 7.74 1.15 7.95
C CYS A 89 7.20 0.17 9.02
N VAL A 90 7.31 -1.13 8.76
CA VAL A 90 6.88 -2.20 9.69
C VAL A 90 7.60 -2.08 11.02
N LYS A 91 8.94 -1.98 11.01
CA LYS A 91 9.73 -1.81 12.23
C LYS A 91 9.26 -0.60 13.04
N LYS A 92 9.08 0.55 12.39
CA LYS A 92 8.66 1.77 13.07
C LYS A 92 7.26 1.66 13.67
N VAL A 93 6.31 1.05 12.96
CA VAL A 93 4.94 0.89 13.49
C VAL A 93 4.91 -0.07 14.67
N LEU A 94 5.65 -1.19 14.61
CA LEU A 94 5.75 -2.13 15.73
C LEU A 94 6.43 -1.50 16.95
N GLU A 95 7.48 -0.68 16.77
CA GLU A 95 8.10 0.09 17.86
C GLU A 95 7.12 1.02 18.56
N LEU A 96 6.12 1.54 17.85
CA LEU A 96 5.07 2.41 18.37
C LEU A 96 3.86 1.65 18.94
N GLY A 97 3.85 0.32 18.89
CA GLY A 97 2.70 -0.52 19.23
C GLY A 97 1.52 -0.35 18.28
N GLY A 98 1.80 0.08 17.05
CA GLY A 98 0.81 0.32 16.00
C GLY A 98 0.42 -0.95 15.26
N LYS A 99 -0.48 -0.78 14.29
CA LYS A 99 -1.02 -1.87 13.45
C LYS A 99 -0.94 -1.48 11.99
N LEU A 100 -0.59 -2.42 11.11
CA LEU A 100 -0.60 -2.21 9.65
C LEU A 100 -1.54 -3.17 8.96
N LEU A 101 -2.17 -2.65 7.90
CA LEU A 101 -2.73 -3.44 6.81
C LEU A 101 -1.92 -3.13 5.54
N ILE A 102 -1.39 -4.17 4.91
CA ILE A 102 -0.62 -4.07 3.66
C ILE A 102 -1.42 -4.79 2.59
N THR A 103 -1.70 -4.12 1.48
CA THR A 103 -2.44 -4.69 0.35
C THR A 103 -2.07 -3.97 -0.94
N ALA A 104 -2.60 -4.43 -2.06
CA ALA A 104 -2.59 -3.71 -3.33
C ALA A 104 -4.03 -3.35 -3.74
N ASP A 105 -4.18 -2.34 -4.58
CA ASP A 105 -5.48 -1.93 -5.14
C ASP A 105 -5.87 -2.72 -6.39
N HIS A 106 -4.90 -3.32 -7.07
CA HIS A 106 -5.07 -4.24 -8.20
C HIS A 106 -3.79 -5.05 -8.45
N GLY A 107 -3.89 -6.05 -9.32
CA GLY A 107 -2.73 -6.80 -9.81
C GLY A 107 -2.12 -6.14 -11.06
N ASN A 108 -0.81 -6.33 -11.25
CA ASN A 108 -0.03 -5.93 -12.41
C ASN A 108 1.30 -6.71 -12.46
N ALA A 109 2.22 -6.42 -11.52
CA ALA A 109 3.59 -6.94 -11.54
C ALA A 109 3.69 -8.47 -11.37
N GLU A 110 2.67 -9.11 -10.82
CA GLU A 110 2.63 -10.58 -10.68
C GLU A 110 2.43 -11.31 -12.01
N HIS A 111 2.03 -10.58 -13.08
CA HIS A 111 1.76 -11.14 -14.39
C HIS A 111 2.29 -10.25 -15.52
N MET A 112 3.61 -10.14 -15.63
CA MET A 112 4.29 -9.30 -16.64
C MET A 112 4.58 -10.02 -17.96
N ARG A 113 4.19 -11.28 -18.10
CA ARG A 113 4.38 -12.10 -19.33
C ARG A 113 3.11 -12.85 -19.68
N ASN A 114 2.73 -12.78 -20.95
CA ASN A 114 1.68 -13.61 -21.52
C ASN A 114 2.17 -15.04 -21.77
N GLU A 115 1.26 -15.97 -22.02
CA GLU A 115 1.59 -17.38 -22.30
C GLU A 115 2.50 -17.55 -23.55
N ASP A 116 2.38 -16.66 -24.52
CA ASP A 116 3.21 -16.61 -25.73
C ASP A 116 4.61 -15.99 -25.50
N GLY A 117 4.91 -15.56 -24.25
CA GLY A 117 6.16 -14.92 -23.86
C GLY A 117 6.22 -13.43 -24.17
N SER A 118 5.21 -12.84 -24.78
CA SER A 118 5.13 -11.39 -24.99
C SER A 118 4.94 -10.63 -23.67
N PRO A 119 5.39 -9.37 -23.57
CA PRO A 119 5.14 -8.55 -22.38
C PRO A 119 3.65 -8.36 -22.14
N ASN A 120 3.21 -8.55 -20.88
CA ASN A 120 1.94 -8.04 -20.40
C ASN A 120 2.19 -6.75 -19.62
N THR A 121 1.52 -5.68 -20.00
CA THR A 121 1.66 -4.35 -19.40
C THR A 121 0.34 -3.82 -18.84
N ALA A 122 -0.68 -4.68 -18.77
CA ALA A 122 -2.01 -4.31 -18.30
C ALA A 122 -2.22 -4.73 -16.83
N HIS A 123 -3.15 -4.07 -16.15
CA HIS A 123 -3.65 -4.54 -14.87
C HIS A 123 -4.29 -5.91 -15.01
N THR A 124 -4.25 -6.69 -13.94
CA THR A 124 -4.92 -7.98 -13.85
C THR A 124 -6.09 -7.90 -12.87
N THR A 125 -6.98 -8.89 -12.96
CA THR A 125 -8.05 -9.12 -11.97
C THR A 125 -7.68 -10.20 -10.97
N ASN A 126 -6.40 -10.53 -10.86
CA ASN A 126 -5.91 -11.46 -9.86
C ASN A 126 -6.21 -10.93 -8.44
N LEU A 127 -6.42 -11.86 -7.52
CA LEU A 127 -6.58 -11.50 -6.12
C LEU A 127 -5.27 -10.91 -5.60
N VAL A 128 -5.41 -9.88 -4.75
CA VAL A 128 -4.30 -9.25 -4.05
C VAL A 128 -4.29 -9.68 -2.59
N ASP A 129 -3.12 -9.79 -2.00
CA ASP A 129 -2.99 -10.15 -0.60
C ASP A 129 -3.44 -9.03 0.33
N LEU A 130 -3.98 -9.40 1.49
CA LEU A 130 -4.17 -8.52 2.63
C LEU A 130 -3.38 -9.08 3.81
N ILE A 131 -2.37 -8.32 4.25
CA ILE A 131 -1.45 -8.73 5.31
C ILE A 131 -1.68 -7.85 6.54
N TYR A 132 -1.93 -8.47 7.68
CA TYR A 132 -2.01 -7.81 8.98
C TYR A 132 -0.70 -7.95 9.74
N VAL A 133 -0.16 -6.83 10.20
CA VAL A 133 1.07 -6.77 10.98
C VAL A 133 0.83 -5.99 12.28
N ALA A 134 0.98 -6.66 13.41
CA ALA A 134 0.89 -6.08 14.76
C ALA A 134 1.41 -7.09 15.80
N ASP A 135 1.61 -6.64 17.03
CA ASP A 135 2.03 -7.51 18.14
C ASP A 135 0.95 -8.53 18.52
N ASP A 136 -0.33 -8.21 18.28
CA ASP A 136 -1.47 -9.08 18.56
C ASP A 136 -1.89 -9.97 17.38
N LYS A 137 -1.06 -10.10 16.34
CA LYS A 137 -1.36 -10.85 15.11
C LYS A 137 -1.86 -12.28 15.37
N ASP A 138 -1.36 -12.94 16.41
CA ASP A 138 -1.73 -14.32 16.75
C ASP A 138 -3.12 -14.40 17.44
N GLN A 139 -3.69 -13.27 17.82
CA GLN A 139 -5.02 -13.14 18.43
C GLN A 139 -6.07 -12.68 17.44
N VAL A 140 -5.71 -12.54 16.16
CA VAL A 140 -6.54 -11.97 15.10
C VAL A 140 -6.59 -12.96 13.93
N THR A 141 -7.78 -13.14 13.38
CA THR A 141 -7.97 -13.85 12.11
C THR A 141 -8.46 -12.86 11.06
N LEU A 142 -7.83 -12.86 9.89
CA LEU A 142 -8.31 -12.16 8.70
C LEU A 142 -9.15 -13.12 7.85
N SER A 143 -10.26 -12.63 7.33
CA SER A 143 -11.04 -13.30 6.28
C SER A 143 -10.77 -12.64 4.92
N ASP A 144 -11.06 -13.38 3.85
CA ASP A 144 -11.11 -12.85 2.51
C ASP A 144 -12.22 -11.81 2.38
N GLY A 145 -12.02 -10.84 1.47
CA GLY A 145 -12.97 -9.77 1.25
C GLY A 145 -12.68 -8.98 -0.03
N ILE A 146 -13.10 -7.74 -0.04
CA ILE A 146 -12.94 -6.81 -1.16
C ILE A 146 -12.31 -5.50 -0.67
N LEU A 147 -11.83 -4.67 -1.59
CA LEU A 147 -11.20 -3.37 -1.24
C LEU A 147 -12.11 -2.46 -0.39
N ALA A 148 -13.44 -2.55 -0.57
CA ALA A 148 -14.40 -1.79 0.25
C ALA A 148 -14.38 -2.17 1.74
N ASP A 149 -13.78 -3.32 2.10
CA ASP A 149 -13.69 -3.82 3.47
C ASP A 149 -12.46 -3.29 4.22
N VAL A 150 -11.48 -2.71 3.52
CA VAL A 150 -10.23 -2.22 4.12
C VAL A 150 -10.49 -1.10 5.13
N ALA A 151 -11.28 -0.09 4.76
CA ALA A 151 -11.59 1.03 5.65
C ALA A 151 -12.43 0.60 6.86
N PRO A 152 -13.51 -0.21 6.74
CA PRO A 152 -14.20 -0.83 7.87
C PRO A 152 -13.27 -1.63 8.79
N THR A 153 -12.30 -2.36 8.22
CA THR A 153 -11.32 -3.12 8.99
C THR A 153 -10.41 -2.20 9.80
N LEU A 154 -9.92 -1.10 9.22
CA LEU A 154 -9.15 -0.09 9.94
C LEU A 154 -9.94 0.52 11.11
N LEU A 155 -11.19 0.92 10.87
CA LEU A 155 -12.05 1.45 11.93
C LEU A 155 -12.24 0.44 13.06
N SER A 156 -12.46 -0.84 12.74
CA SER A 156 -12.57 -1.91 13.74
C SER A 156 -11.30 -2.05 14.57
N LEU A 157 -10.13 -2.04 13.93
CA LEU A 157 -8.82 -2.11 14.60
C LEU A 157 -8.56 -0.91 15.53
N MET A 158 -9.15 0.25 15.20
CA MET A 158 -9.09 1.46 16.01
C MET A 158 -10.16 1.51 17.13
N GLY A 159 -11.06 0.52 17.18
CA GLY A 159 -12.22 0.54 18.11
C GLY A 159 -13.27 1.59 17.78
N LEU A 160 -13.31 2.07 16.53
CA LEU A 160 -14.26 3.06 16.06
C LEU A 160 -15.48 2.41 15.40
N LYS A 161 -16.63 3.06 15.56
CA LYS A 161 -17.87 2.60 14.93
C LYS A 161 -17.85 2.90 13.44
N GLN A 162 -18.17 1.89 12.64
CA GLN A 162 -18.36 2.03 11.20
C GLN A 162 -19.56 2.92 10.88
N PRO A 163 -19.43 3.94 10.01
CA PRO A 163 -20.55 4.71 9.47
C PRO A 163 -21.50 3.83 8.66
N ALA A 164 -22.79 4.18 8.68
CA ALA A 164 -23.82 3.41 7.98
C ALA A 164 -23.70 3.50 6.44
N GLU A 165 -23.03 4.51 5.96
CA GLU A 165 -22.75 4.75 4.53
C GLU A 165 -21.69 3.80 3.97
N MET A 166 -20.85 3.21 4.80
CA MET A 166 -19.87 2.21 4.38
C MET A 166 -20.57 0.87 4.13
N SER A 167 -20.52 0.39 2.89
CA SER A 167 -21.14 -0.88 2.47
C SER A 167 -20.29 -2.11 2.76
N GLY A 168 -18.98 -1.94 3.01
CA GLY A 168 -18.07 -3.02 3.39
C GLY A 168 -18.23 -3.44 4.85
N HIS A 169 -17.45 -4.42 5.30
CA HIS A 169 -17.44 -4.92 6.67
C HIS A 169 -16.00 -5.19 7.13
N SER A 170 -15.80 -5.28 8.44
CA SER A 170 -14.48 -5.63 8.98
C SER A 170 -14.11 -7.07 8.64
N LEU A 171 -12.89 -7.26 8.14
CA LEU A 171 -12.28 -8.58 7.85
C LEU A 171 -11.57 -9.17 9.07
N VAL A 172 -11.44 -8.40 10.14
CA VAL A 172 -10.78 -8.82 11.38
C VAL A 172 -11.81 -9.42 12.33
N THR A 173 -11.52 -10.62 12.81
CA THR A 173 -12.26 -11.28 13.91
C THR A 173 -11.27 -11.70 14.99
N PRO A 174 -11.71 -11.75 16.29
CA PRO A 174 -10.88 -12.33 17.34
C PRO A 174 -10.45 -13.75 16.97
N GLY A 175 -9.15 -14.02 17.12
CA GLY A 175 -8.62 -15.37 16.97
C GLY A 175 -9.22 -16.32 18.01
N LYS A 176 -9.28 -17.60 17.67
CA LYS A 176 -9.78 -18.64 18.59
C LYS A 176 -8.73 -19.03 19.60
#